data_b56bc2374e636a49e623c8a936f7f111
#
_entry.id   b56bc2374e636a49e623c8a936f7f111
#
_cell.length_a   1.000
_cell.length_b   1.000
_cell.length_c   1.000
_cell.angle_alpha   90.00
_cell.angle_beta   90.00
_cell.angle_gamma   90.00
#
_symmetry.space_group_name_H-M   'P 1'
#
loop_
_entity.id
_entity.type
_entity.pdbx_description
1 polymer ?
#
loop_
_entity_poly.entity_id
_entity_poly.type
_entity_poly.pdbx_seq_one_letter_code
_entity_poly.pdbx_strand_id
1 'polypeptide(L)'
;MNKLKLTPTQKIVLKLIQDDMKFIYNVIKDMEARKEYNFCIALLPYMALVYKEAYKWCKKIKEFKKSIPINIPNEIEQYFEYYREYNKFLKNDIITINNNYEYQFNKTKNYFEKDRSNFSKKLGIYKTYGVGTYQDSITKKLPIYNTIYFSILIPKFSWDNLNETSKDLYRIAEHIGKFFGIFLHPYEDRLTNNITSIKIVDYDFGPRTSPFQNEYSDKFLIFDLLCKCNFVLYGLNNFTSTLLTTKLRFSYNLYFYICESIAKINNYYNADFTINSKYKDDELRSAFMHYGIWKIVKDKVNPLDSFGGMTNIRLDIEWNSLLIFTLNEIKSFSLQLDNYLSKNKLSHNFSIFNKA
;
A
#
# COMPACT_ATOMS: atom_id res chain seq x y z
N MET A 1 24.85 -25.24 8.22
CA MET A 1 24.37 -24.86 6.87
C MET A 1 25.57 -24.67 5.94
N ASN A 2 25.67 -25.43 4.85
CA ASN A 2 26.66 -25.17 3.82
C ASN A 2 26.48 -23.73 3.32
N LYS A 3 27.55 -22.94 3.31
CA LYS A 3 27.53 -21.56 2.81
C LYS A 3 26.97 -21.56 1.38
N LEU A 4 25.79 -21.00 1.18
CA LEU A 4 25.18 -20.83 -0.13
C LEU A 4 26.15 -20.04 -1.02
N LYS A 5 26.54 -20.63 -2.17
CA LYS A 5 27.39 -19.97 -3.15
C LYS A 5 26.56 -19.02 -4.02
N LEU A 6 26.16 -17.87 -3.44
CA LEU A 6 25.42 -16.84 -4.16
C LEU A 6 26.36 -15.79 -4.76
N THR A 7 26.03 -15.32 -5.95
CA THR A 7 26.70 -14.16 -6.56
C THR A 7 26.46 -12.90 -5.75
N PRO A 8 27.26 -11.83 -5.89
CA PRO A 8 27.02 -10.55 -5.21
C PRO A 8 25.61 -10.01 -5.45
N THR A 9 25.13 -10.02 -6.70
CA THR A 9 23.76 -9.59 -7.03
C THR A 9 22.70 -10.45 -6.34
N GLN A 10 22.90 -11.78 -6.30
CA GLN A 10 21.96 -12.68 -5.61
C GLN A 10 21.90 -12.41 -4.10
N LYS A 11 23.04 -12.06 -3.48
CA LYS A 11 23.07 -11.70 -2.05
C LYS A 11 22.27 -10.43 -1.78
N ILE A 12 22.41 -9.40 -2.63
CA ILE A 12 21.65 -8.16 -2.51
C ILE A 12 20.15 -8.45 -2.66
N VAL A 13 19.74 -9.16 -3.69
CA VAL A 13 18.33 -9.52 -3.89
C VAL A 13 17.78 -10.32 -2.73
N LEU A 14 18.53 -11.29 -2.21
CA LEU A 14 18.11 -12.05 -1.02
C LEU A 14 17.88 -11.11 0.18
N LYS A 15 18.77 -10.13 0.38
CA LYS A 15 18.61 -9.15 1.46
C LYS A 15 17.36 -8.30 1.29
N LEU A 16 17.06 -7.85 0.07
CA LEU A 16 15.81 -7.11 -0.20
C LEU A 16 14.56 -7.96 0.06
N ILE A 17 14.58 -9.24 -0.34
CA ILE A 17 13.49 -10.17 -0.04
C ILE A 17 13.35 -10.35 1.48
N GLN A 18 14.46 -10.47 2.21
CA GLN A 18 14.45 -10.59 3.66
C GLN A 18 13.85 -9.34 4.33
N ASP A 19 14.21 -8.14 3.87
CA ASP A 19 13.67 -6.88 4.41
C ASP A 19 12.16 -6.77 4.14
N ASP A 20 11.69 -7.15 2.95
CA ASP A 20 10.27 -7.15 2.63
C ASP A 20 9.48 -8.20 3.44
N MET A 21 10.03 -9.41 3.61
CA MET A 21 9.39 -10.44 4.43
C MET A 21 9.33 -10.04 5.89
N LYS A 22 10.39 -9.40 6.41
CA LYS A 22 10.41 -8.86 7.76
C LYS A 22 9.35 -7.78 7.95
N PHE A 23 9.19 -6.88 6.98
CA PHE A 23 8.13 -5.88 6.99
C PHE A 23 6.75 -6.54 7.08
N ILE A 24 6.44 -7.50 6.21
CA ILE A 24 5.16 -8.21 6.20
C ILE A 24 4.92 -8.95 7.52
N TYR A 25 5.94 -9.63 8.04
CA TYR A 25 5.86 -10.32 9.32
C TYR A 25 5.54 -9.36 10.48
N ASN A 26 6.22 -8.22 10.55
CA ASN A 26 5.98 -7.20 11.58
C ASN A 26 4.55 -6.66 11.52
N VAL A 27 4.01 -6.42 10.31
CA VAL A 27 2.62 -5.98 10.12
C VAL A 27 1.64 -7.04 10.63
N ILE A 28 1.84 -8.31 10.27
CA ILE A 28 0.96 -9.40 10.69
C ILE A 28 0.99 -9.57 12.21
N LYS A 29 2.17 -9.53 12.82
CA LYS A 29 2.33 -9.64 14.28
C LYS A 29 1.68 -8.49 15.05
N ASP A 30 1.83 -7.28 14.55
CA ASP A 30 1.16 -6.12 15.16
C ASP A 30 -0.36 -6.26 15.12
N MET A 31 -0.90 -6.74 14.02
CA MET A 31 -2.33 -6.95 13.88
C MET A 31 -2.88 -8.06 14.77
N GLU A 32 -2.16 -9.19 14.87
CA GLU A 32 -2.51 -10.27 15.79
C GLU A 32 -2.57 -9.73 17.24
N ALA A 33 -1.59 -8.92 17.62
CA ALA A 33 -1.51 -8.33 18.95
C ALA A 33 -2.66 -7.36 19.25
N ARG A 34 -3.09 -6.59 18.24
CA ARG A 34 -4.16 -5.57 18.39
C ARG A 34 -5.54 -6.08 18.07
N LYS A 35 -5.66 -7.25 17.41
CA LYS A 35 -6.91 -7.76 16.84
C LYS A 35 -7.55 -6.81 15.81
N GLU A 36 -6.73 -6.01 15.12
CA GLU A 36 -7.13 -5.02 14.11
C GLU A 36 -6.53 -5.38 12.76
N TYR A 37 -7.34 -5.88 11.82
CA TYR A 37 -6.88 -6.46 10.56
C TYR A 37 -6.91 -5.51 9.37
N ASN A 38 -7.50 -4.32 9.50
CA ASN A 38 -7.77 -3.43 8.36
C ASN A 38 -6.50 -2.92 7.68
N PHE A 39 -5.45 -2.64 8.45
CA PHE A 39 -4.17 -2.22 7.87
C PHE A 39 -3.54 -3.31 6.99
N CYS A 40 -3.64 -4.56 7.39
CA CYS A 40 -3.15 -5.70 6.61
C CYS A 40 -4.00 -5.93 5.36
N ILE A 41 -5.31 -5.75 5.46
CA ILE A 41 -6.20 -5.83 4.30
C ILE A 41 -5.75 -4.82 3.24
N ALA A 42 -5.39 -3.60 3.64
CA ALA A 42 -4.84 -2.59 2.74
C ALA A 42 -3.50 -3.00 2.10
N LEU A 43 -2.70 -3.80 2.79
CA LEU A 43 -1.40 -4.29 2.30
C LEU A 43 -1.47 -5.63 1.57
N LEU A 44 -2.59 -6.34 1.65
CA LEU A 44 -2.73 -7.69 1.11
C LEU A 44 -2.26 -7.83 -0.35
N PRO A 45 -2.62 -6.92 -1.27
CA PRO A 45 -2.14 -6.99 -2.65
C PRO A 45 -0.63 -6.83 -2.77
N TYR A 46 -0.02 -5.96 -1.96
CA TYR A 46 1.43 -5.78 -1.92
C TYR A 46 2.14 -7.02 -1.35
N MET A 47 1.57 -7.61 -0.31
CA MET A 47 2.08 -8.87 0.27
C MET A 47 2.07 -10.00 -0.75
N ALA A 48 1.00 -10.13 -1.53
CA ALA A 48 0.89 -11.12 -2.58
C ALA A 48 1.94 -10.89 -3.69
N LEU A 49 2.18 -9.63 -4.08
CA LEU A 49 3.24 -9.28 -5.05
C LEU A 49 4.61 -9.68 -4.53
N VAL A 50 4.97 -9.27 -3.32
CA VAL A 50 6.26 -9.57 -2.71
C VAL A 50 6.48 -11.08 -2.64
N TYR A 51 5.48 -11.81 -2.15
CA TYR A 51 5.56 -13.26 -2.05
C TYR A 51 5.79 -13.92 -3.42
N LYS A 52 4.96 -13.57 -4.42
CA LYS A 52 5.04 -14.15 -5.76
C LYS A 52 6.38 -13.87 -6.44
N GLU A 53 6.86 -12.63 -6.35
CA GLU A 53 8.12 -12.26 -6.98
C GLU A 53 9.34 -12.86 -6.25
N ALA A 54 9.30 -12.92 -4.92
CA ALA A 54 10.33 -13.62 -4.14
C ALA A 54 10.35 -15.13 -4.46
N TYR A 55 9.18 -15.76 -4.58
CA TYR A 55 9.06 -17.15 -4.97
C TYR A 55 9.63 -17.42 -6.37
N LYS A 56 9.28 -16.58 -7.36
CA LYS A 56 9.83 -16.68 -8.72
C LYS A 56 11.35 -16.56 -8.74
N TRP A 57 11.87 -15.62 -7.94
CA TRP A 57 13.31 -15.43 -7.84
C TRP A 57 13.99 -16.63 -7.22
N CYS A 58 13.50 -17.15 -6.11
CA CYS A 58 14.06 -18.31 -5.42
C CYS A 58 14.00 -19.59 -6.28
N LYS A 59 12.94 -19.77 -7.07
CA LYS A 59 12.84 -20.92 -8.00
C LYS A 59 13.95 -20.96 -9.05
N LYS A 60 14.55 -19.83 -9.38
CA LYS A 60 15.66 -19.74 -10.34
C LYS A 60 17.01 -20.14 -9.74
N ILE A 61 17.10 -20.21 -8.41
CA ILE A 61 18.35 -20.50 -7.70
C ILE A 61 18.33 -21.94 -7.25
N LYS A 62 19.32 -22.70 -7.73
CA LYS A 62 19.43 -24.16 -7.52
C LYS A 62 19.37 -24.54 -6.05
N GLU A 63 20.03 -23.75 -5.20
CA GLU A 63 20.16 -23.98 -3.77
C GLU A 63 18.81 -23.87 -3.02
N PHE A 64 17.90 -23.05 -3.51
CA PHE A 64 16.59 -22.84 -2.90
C PHE A 64 15.51 -23.76 -3.46
N LYS A 65 15.69 -24.28 -4.68
CA LYS A 65 14.66 -25.01 -5.42
C LYS A 65 14.07 -26.21 -4.66
N LYS A 66 14.86 -26.85 -3.79
CA LYS A 66 14.42 -28.01 -3.00
C LYS A 66 13.64 -27.64 -1.74
N SER A 67 13.78 -26.40 -1.28
CA SER A 67 13.26 -25.95 0.02
C SER A 67 11.98 -25.11 -0.10
N ILE A 68 11.62 -24.69 -1.32
CA ILE A 68 10.42 -23.88 -1.56
C ILE A 68 9.21 -24.75 -1.92
N PRO A 69 7.99 -24.35 -1.57
CA PRO A 69 6.78 -25.03 -1.98
C PRO A 69 6.71 -25.23 -3.49
N ILE A 70 6.13 -26.32 -3.95
CA ILE A 70 6.04 -26.66 -5.38
C ILE A 70 5.16 -25.65 -6.12
N ASN A 71 4.06 -25.23 -5.49
CA ASN A 71 3.08 -24.31 -6.08
C ASN A 71 2.74 -23.18 -5.13
N ILE A 72 2.38 -22.04 -5.70
CA ILE A 72 1.73 -20.92 -5.00
C ILE A 72 0.23 -21.24 -4.91
N PRO A 73 -0.42 -21.06 -3.76
CA PRO A 73 -1.87 -21.21 -3.67
C PRO A 73 -2.62 -20.27 -4.63
N ASN A 74 -3.75 -20.76 -5.17
CA ASN A 74 -4.55 -20.01 -6.14
C ASN A 74 -5.04 -18.68 -5.56
N GLU A 75 -5.34 -18.62 -4.28
CA GLU A 75 -5.77 -17.40 -3.59
C GLU A 75 -4.69 -16.31 -3.68
N ILE A 76 -3.43 -16.64 -3.40
CA ILE A 76 -2.31 -15.69 -3.53
C ILE A 76 -2.13 -15.25 -4.98
N GLU A 77 -2.31 -16.14 -5.95
CA GLU A 77 -2.27 -15.81 -7.37
C GLU A 77 -3.36 -14.78 -7.72
N GLN A 78 -4.58 -14.97 -7.23
CA GLN A 78 -5.69 -14.04 -7.45
C GLN A 78 -5.38 -12.65 -6.88
N TYR A 79 -4.94 -12.55 -5.63
CA TYR A 79 -4.56 -11.26 -5.03
C TYR A 79 -3.43 -10.57 -5.78
N PHE A 80 -2.47 -11.33 -6.29
CA PHE A 80 -1.41 -10.79 -7.12
C PHE A 80 -1.93 -10.18 -8.43
N GLU A 81 -2.83 -10.87 -9.14
CA GLU A 81 -3.41 -10.35 -10.38
C GLU A 81 -4.22 -9.07 -10.10
N TYR A 82 -4.99 -9.02 -9.00
CA TYR A 82 -5.69 -7.81 -8.59
C TYR A 82 -4.75 -6.66 -8.27
N TYR A 83 -3.68 -6.90 -7.55
CA TYR A 83 -2.68 -5.87 -7.28
C TYR A 83 -2.06 -5.34 -8.57
N ARG A 84 -1.79 -6.21 -9.51
CA ARG A 84 -1.28 -5.85 -10.82
C ARG A 84 -2.27 -4.99 -11.61
N GLU A 85 -3.54 -5.39 -11.66
CA GLU A 85 -4.60 -4.61 -12.30
C GLU A 85 -4.82 -3.27 -11.61
N TYR A 86 -4.79 -3.25 -10.28
CA TYR A 86 -4.90 -2.02 -9.51
C TYR A 86 -3.77 -1.02 -9.80
N ASN A 87 -2.52 -1.46 -9.87
CA ASN A 87 -1.42 -0.58 -10.25
C ASN A 87 -1.57 -0.02 -11.68
N LYS A 88 -2.21 -0.76 -12.57
CA LYS A 88 -2.58 -0.27 -13.89
C LYS A 88 -3.79 0.66 -13.85
N PHE A 89 -4.62 0.56 -12.83
CA PHE A 89 -5.85 1.34 -12.71
C PHE A 89 -5.61 2.85 -12.78
N LEU A 90 -4.56 3.34 -12.12
CA LEU A 90 -4.15 4.76 -12.22
C LEU A 90 -3.66 5.17 -13.63
N LYS A 91 -3.39 4.19 -14.52
CA LYS A 91 -3.04 4.46 -15.91
C LYS A 91 -4.24 4.67 -16.81
N ASN A 92 -5.44 4.26 -16.38
CA ASN A 92 -6.68 4.46 -17.12
C ASN A 92 -7.01 5.96 -17.22
N ASP A 93 -7.96 6.30 -18.07
CA ASP A 93 -8.55 7.62 -18.10
C ASP A 93 -9.36 7.89 -16.81
N ILE A 94 -9.52 9.15 -16.46
CA ILE A 94 -10.16 9.57 -15.21
C ILE A 94 -11.64 9.17 -15.15
N ILE A 95 -12.32 9.12 -16.26
CA ILE A 95 -13.74 8.74 -16.34
C ILE A 95 -13.88 7.27 -15.98
N THR A 96 -13.05 6.40 -16.54
CA THR A 96 -13.02 4.97 -16.18
C THR A 96 -12.71 4.76 -14.71
N ILE A 97 -11.76 5.52 -14.16
CA ILE A 97 -11.41 5.48 -12.73
C ILE A 97 -12.61 5.90 -11.88
N ASN A 98 -13.24 7.03 -12.18
CA ASN A 98 -14.38 7.54 -11.41
C ASN A 98 -15.59 6.62 -11.49
N ASN A 99 -15.92 6.08 -12.66
CA ASN A 99 -17.02 5.12 -12.83
C ASN A 99 -16.82 3.87 -11.96
N ASN A 100 -15.57 3.40 -11.86
CA ASN A 100 -15.26 2.25 -11.00
C ASN A 100 -15.42 2.60 -9.52
N TYR A 101 -14.91 3.75 -9.07
CA TYR A 101 -15.10 4.21 -7.69
C TYR A 101 -16.58 4.41 -7.36
N GLU A 102 -17.36 5.01 -8.25
CA GLU A 102 -18.79 5.19 -8.06
C GLU A 102 -19.52 3.86 -7.93
N TYR A 103 -19.21 2.90 -8.78
CA TYR A 103 -19.75 1.56 -8.69
C TYR A 103 -19.45 0.90 -7.34
N GLN A 104 -18.21 0.94 -6.88
CA GLN A 104 -17.81 0.36 -5.60
C GLN A 104 -18.41 1.12 -4.42
N PHE A 105 -18.52 2.44 -4.52
CA PHE A 105 -19.20 3.26 -3.52
C PHE A 105 -20.65 2.84 -3.36
N ASN A 106 -21.39 2.76 -4.48
CA ASN A 106 -22.81 2.39 -4.47
C ASN A 106 -23.00 0.95 -3.98
N LYS A 107 -22.13 0.02 -4.38
CA LYS A 107 -22.15 -1.36 -3.88
C LYS A 107 -21.97 -1.41 -2.36
N THR A 108 -21.02 -0.69 -1.83
CA THR A 108 -20.73 -0.62 -0.39
C THR A 108 -21.88 0.06 0.37
N LYS A 109 -22.39 1.19 -0.16
CA LYS A 109 -23.57 1.88 0.39
C LYS A 109 -24.78 0.94 0.47
N ASN A 110 -25.12 0.26 -0.64
CA ASN A 110 -26.26 -0.65 -0.71
C ASN A 110 -26.13 -1.81 0.29
N TYR A 111 -24.94 -2.32 0.51
CA TYR A 111 -24.69 -3.35 1.52
C TYR A 111 -25.06 -2.85 2.92
N PHE A 112 -24.54 -1.71 3.33
CA PHE A 112 -24.82 -1.14 4.66
C PHE A 112 -26.27 -0.65 4.80
N GLU A 113 -26.97 -0.37 3.72
CA GLU A 113 -28.37 0.03 3.73
C GLU A 113 -29.33 -1.14 3.93
N LYS A 114 -28.93 -2.38 3.63
CA LYS A 114 -29.82 -3.54 3.77
C LYS A 114 -30.31 -3.74 5.20
N ASP A 115 -29.43 -3.59 6.17
CA ASP A 115 -29.70 -3.88 7.59
C ASP A 115 -30.20 -2.65 8.39
N ARG A 116 -30.55 -1.58 7.68
CA ARG A 116 -30.96 -0.34 8.35
C ARG A 116 -32.44 -0.40 8.79
N SER A 117 -32.64 0.00 10.05
CA SER A 117 -34.00 0.27 10.51
C SER A 117 -34.65 1.40 9.68
N ASN A 118 -35.97 1.35 9.48
CA ASN A 118 -36.72 2.40 8.78
C ASN A 118 -36.53 3.77 9.45
N PHE A 119 -36.28 3.80 10.74
CA PHE A 119 -36.00 5.03 11.50
C PHE A 119 -34.66 5.64 11.10
N SER A 120 -33.59 4.83 11.02
CA SER A 120 -32.28 5.31 10.57
C SER A 120 -32.29 5.81 9.13
N LYS A 121 -33.09 5.16 8.25
CA LYS A 121 -33.29 5.61 6.86
C LYS A 121 -33.94 6.99 6.81
N LYS A 122 -35.00 7.23 7.62
CA LYS A 122 -35.70 8.52 7.70
C LYS A 122 -34.79 9.64 8.22
N LEU A 123 -33.88 9.36 9.13
CA LEU A 123 -32.94 10.32 9.67
C LEU A 123 -31.70 10.57 8.80
N GLY A 124 -31.56 9.87 7.68
CA GLY A 124 -30.39 10.00 6.82
C GLY A 124 -29.09 9.52 7.47
N ILE A 125 -29.16 8.71 8.54
CA ILE A 125 -28.00 8.16 9.23
C ILE A 125 -27.54 6.89 8.49
N TYR A 126 -26.37 6.95 7.88
CA TYR A 126 -25.79 5.83 7.15
C TYR A 126 -24.78 5.10 8.02
N LYS A 127 -24.82 3.75 8.04
CA LYS A 127 -23.82 2.98 8.75
C LYS A 127 -22.47 3.05 8.02
N THR A 128 -21.52 3.19 8.79
CA THR A 128 -20.09 3.28 8.81
C THR A 128 -19.32 2.72 7.62
N TYR A 129 -18.62 3.60 6.98
CA TYR A 129 -17.55 3.28 6.06
C TYR A 129 -16.24 3.68 6.76
N GLY A 130 -15.41 2.72 7.12
CA GLY A 130 -14.20 3.00 7.87
C GLY A 130 -13.22 3.88 7.10
N VAL A 131 -12.73 4.92 7.73
CA VAL A 131 -11.53 5.64 7.32
C VAL A 131 -10.45 5.29 8.32
N GLY A 132 -9.40 4.64 7.85
CA GLY A 132 -8.21 4.49 8.66
C GLY A 132 -7.58 5.85 8.93
N THR A 133 -7.42 6.20 10.19
CA THR A 133 -6.71 7.41 10.58
C THR A 133 -5.50 7.04 11.41
N TYR A 134 -4.36 7.63 11.06
CA TYR A 134 -3.17 7.57 11.90
C TYR A 134 -3.38 8.53 13.07
N GLN A 135 -3.17 8.06 14.29
CA GLN A 135 -3.19 8.90 15.47
C GLN A 135 -1.82 8.85 16.14
N ASP A 136 -1.05 9.87 15.91
CA ASP A 136 0.11 10.21 16.73
C ASP A 136 -0.35 11.18 17.83
N SER A 137 0.30 11.15 19.00
CA SER A 137 0.09 12.10 20.10
C SER A 137 0.37 13.56 19.71
N ILE A 138 1.05 13.79 18.61
CA ILE A 138 1.54 15.10 18.13
C ILE A 138 0.82 15.55 16.86
N THR A 139 0.21 14.65 16.08
CA THR A 139 -0.32 14.97 14.78
C THR A 139 -1.84 14.82 14.68
N LYS A 140 -2.42 15.58 13.76
CA LYS A 140 -3.84 15.51 13.40
C LYS A 140 -4.15 14.10 12.86
N LYS A 141 -5.39 13.62 13.11
CA LYS A 141 -5.92 12.41 12.50
C LYS A 141 -5.88 12.57 10.98
N LEU A 142 -5.04 11.79 10.31
CA LEU A 142 -4.90 11.83 8.86
C LEU A 142 -5.54 10.58 8.24
N PRO A 143 -6.32 10.71 7.16
CA PRO A 143 -6.84 9.55 6.46
C PRO A 143 -5.69 8.80 5.79
N ILE A 144 -5.54 7.50 6.09
CA ILE A 144 -4.48 6.65 5.54
C ILE A 144 -5.00 5.53 4.63
N TYR A 145 -6.28 5.21 4.70
CA TYR A 145 -6.98 4.30 3.78
C TYR A 145 -8.49 4.52 3.88
N ASN A 146 -9.24 3.97 2.94
CA ASN A 146 -10.69 4.00 2.93
C ASN A 146 -11.28 2.63 2.55
N THR A 147 -12.51 2.35 2.98
CA THR A 147 -13.15 1.04 2.78
C THR A 147 -13.57 0.77 1.35
N ILE A 148 -13.83 1.81 0.57
CA ILE A 148 -14.17 1.65 -0.86
C ILE A 148 -12.96 1.11 -1.63
N TYR A 149 -11.78 1.55 -1.24
CA TYR A 149 -10.52 1.03 -1.75
C TYR A 149 -10.38 -0.50 -1.54
N PHE A 150 -10.82 -1.03 -0.41
CA PHE A 150 -10.80 -2.47 -0.16
C PHE A 150 -11.63 -3.25 -1.17
N SER A 151 -12.80 -2.73 -1.53
CA SER A 151 -13.67 -3.35 -2.53
C SER A 151 -13.04 -3.41 -3.92
N ILE A 152 -12.09 -2.50 -4.21
CA ILE A 152 -11.34 -2.49 -5.47
C ILE A 152 -10.17 -3.46 -5.43
N LEU A 153 -9.47 -3.52 -4.28
CA LEU A 153 -8.24 -4.30 -4.13
C LEU A 153 -8.45 -5.79 -3.88
N ILE A 154 -9.58 -6.15 -3.27
CA ILE A 154 -9.81 -7.51 -2.80
C ILE A 154 -10.81 -8.18 -3.72
N PRO A 155 -10.37 -9.18 -4.50
CA PRO A 155 -11.27 -9.96 -5.32
C PRO A 155 -12.32 -10.64 -4.43
N LYS A 156 -13.56 -10.64 -4.88
CA LYS A 156 -14.67 -11.24 -4.14
C LYS A 156 -14.85 -10.65 -2.72
N PHE A 157 -14.33 -9.44 -2.48
CA PHE A 157 -14.60 -8.77 -1.22
C PHE A 157 -16.11 -8.65 -1.04
N SER A 158 -16.59 -9.26 0.02
CA SER A 158 -17.97 -9.16 0.47
C SER A 158 -17.96 -8.81 1.93
N TRP A 159 -18.70 -7.79 2.29
CA TRP A 159 -18.93 -7.45 3.69
C TRP A 159 -19.60 -8.58 4.46
N ASP A 160 -20.37 -9.41 3.74
CA ASP A 160 -21.00 -10.62 4.30
C ASP A 160 -19.96 -11.70 4.63
N ASN A 161 -18.74 -11.59 4.14
CA ASN A 161 -17.72 -12.64 4.17
C ASN A 161 -16.36 -12.17 4.69
N LEU A 162 -16.35 -11.28 5.69
CA LEU A 162 -15.13 -10.82 6.36
C LEU A 162 -14.30 -11.97 6.94
N ASN A 163 -14.98 -13.06 7.35
CA ASN A 163 -14.30 -14.26 7.85
C ASN A 163 -13.45 -14.95 6.78
N GLU A 164 -13.90 -14.97 5.51
CA GLU A 164 -13.11 -15.55 4.41
C GLU A 164 -11.89 -14.68 4.11
N THR A 165 -12.04 -13.36 4.11
CA THR A 165 -10.90 -12.44 3.96
C THR A 165 -9.87 -12.64 5.07
N SER A 166 -10.32 -12.86 6.31
CA SER A 166 -9.43 -13.17 7.43
C SER A 166 -8.70 -14.51 7.24
N LYS A 167 -9.39 -15.54 6.75
CA LYS A 167 -8.76 -16.83 6.43
C LYS A 167 -7.70 -16.70 5.33
N ASP A 168 -7.95 -15.89 4.31
CA ASP A 168 -6.97 -15.63 3.25
C ASP A 168 -5.74 -14.91 3.78
N LEU A 169 -5.92 -13.95 4.70
CA LEU A 169 -4.81 -13.31 5.40
C LEU A 169 -3.97 -14.32 6.17
N TYR A 170 -4.61 -15.21 6.92
CA TYR A 170 -3.92 -16.29 7.64
C TYR A 170 -3.15 -17.21 6.70
N ARG A 171 -3.73 -17.60 5.59
CA ARG A 171 -3.07 -18.45 4.57
C ARG A 171 -1.85 -17.75 3.98
N ILE A 172 -1.97 -16.46 3.62
CA ILE A 172 -0.83 -15.66 3.13
C ILE A 172 0.24 -15.56 4.21
N ALA A 173 -0.14 -15.26 5.45
CA ALA A 173 0.77 -15.18 6.58
C ALA A 173 1.49 -16.53 6.84
N GLU A 174 0.76 -17.64 6.79
CA GLU A 174 1.31 -18.98 6.94
C GLU A 174 2.35 -19.30 5.83
N HIS A 175 2.02 -18.99 4.58
CA HIS A 175 2.94 -19.18 3.47
C HIS A 175 4.17 -18.30 3.56
N ILE A 176 4.00 -17.03 3.94
CA ILE A 176 5.10 -16.11 4.20
C ILE A 176 5.94 -16.62 5.36
N GLY A 177 5.32 -17.07 6.45
CA GLY A 177 6.00 -17.62 7.62
C GLY A 177 6.80 -18.88 7.28
N LYS A 178 6.25 -19.81 6.51
CA LYS A 178 6.96 -20.99 6.01
C LYS A 178 8.13 -20.59 5.11
N PHE A 179 7.92 -19.66 4.21
CA PHE A 179 8.95 -19.14 3.32
C PHE A 179 10.07 -18.43 4.10
N PHE A 180 9.69 -17.65 5.12
CA PHE A 180 10.59 -16.96 6.02
C PHE A 180 11.42 -17.95 6.85
N GLY A 181 10.78 -18.98 7.40
CA GLY A 181 11.44 -20.03 8.19
C GLY A 181 12.47 -20.85 7.41
N ILE A 182 12.34 -20.94 6.07
CA ILE A 182 13.31 -21.59 5.19
C ILE A 182 14.59 -20.76 5.05
N PHE A 183 14.48 -19.42 5.02
CA PHE A 183 15.58 -18.52 4.67
C PHE A 183 16.10 -17.68 5.82
N LEU A 184 15.30 -17.56 6.88
CA LEU A 184 15.62 -16.73 8.02
C LEU A 184 15.61 -17.58 9.27
N HIS A 185 16.70 -17.55 10.02
CA HIS A 185 16.67 -18.03 11.41
C HIS A 185 15.59 -17.29 12.17
N PRO A 186 14.94 -17.94 13.18
CA PRO A 186 13.91 -17.28 13.98
C PRO A 186 14.48 -15.95 14.46
N TYR A 187 13.88 -14.88 13.99
CA TYR A 187 14.22 -13.54 14.38
C TYR A 187 13.65 -13.35 15.79
N GLU A 188 14.49 -13.13 16.77
CA GLU A 188 14.05 -12.63 18.07
C GLU A 188 13.54 -11.19 17.86
N ASP A 189 12.24 -11.10 17.63
CA ASP A 189 11.57 -9.82 17.47
C ASP A 189 11.48 -9.10 18.81
N ARG A 190 12.34 -8.16 18.98
CA ARG A 190 11.97 -6.99 19.76
C ARG A 190 11.13 -6.11 18.84
N LEU A 191 9.83 -6.41 18.73
CA LEU A 191 8.84 -5.41 18.33
C LEU A 191 9.07 -4.23 19.27
N THR A 192 9.60 -3.15 18.73
CA THR A 192 9.69 -1.93 19.50
C THR A 192 8.26 -1.56 19.87
N ASN A 193 7.95 -1.48 21.17
CA ASN A 193 6.65 -1.15 21.74
C ASN A 193 6.12 0.26 21.35
N ASN A 194 6.68 0.88 20.33
CA ASN A 194 6.40 2.22 19.85
C ASN A 194 5.52 2.24 18.60
N ILE A 195 4.75 1.16 18.35
CA ILE A 195 3.77 1.21 17.27
C ILE A 195 2.60 2.05 17.76
N THR A 196 2.57 3.28 17.30
CA THR A 196 1.48 4.21 17.52
C THR A 196 0.19 3.60 17.00
N SER A 197 -0.85 3.64 17.81
CA SER A 197 -2.14 3.04 17.49
C SER A 197 -2.71 3.63 16.21
N ILE A 198 -2.86 2.81 15.19
CA ILE A 198 -3.74 3.14 14.07
C ILE A 198 -5.15 2.98 14.59
N LYS A 199 -5.82 4.08 14.88
CA LYS A 199 -7.23 4.03 15.26
C LYS A 199 -8.06 4.02 13.99
N ILE A 200 -8.88 2.98 13.84
CA ILE A 200 -9.91 2.97 12.82
C ILE A 200 -11.05 3.82 13.33
N VAL A 201 -11.41 4.82 12.55
CA VAL A 201 -12.59 5.64 12.81
C VAL A 201 -13.56 5.37 11.68
N ASP A 202 -14.66 4.74 12.04
CA ASP A 202 -15.78 4.60 11.15
C ASP A 202 -16.49 5.96 11.06
N TYR A 203 -16.82 6.39 9.85
CA TYR A 203 -17.66 7.57 9.62
C TYR A 203 -18.90 7.20 8.82
N ASP A 204 -20.00 7.84 9.16
CA ASP A 204 -21.24 7.73 8.42
C ASP A 204 -21.21 8.64 7.19
N PHE A 205 -21.73 8.17 6.06
CA PHE A 205 -22.00 9.02 4.89
C PHE A 205 -23.24 9.89 5.09
N GLY A 206 -23.50 10.33 6.32
CA GLY A 206 -24.57 11.24 6.65
C GLY A 206 -24.27 12.70 6.30
N PRO A 207 -25.27 13.61 6.17
CA PRO A 207 -25.06 15.01 5.78
C PRO A 207 -24.07 15.78 6.65
N ARG A 208 -23.85 15.30 7.88
CA ARG A 208 -23.01 15.96 8.87
C ARG A 208 -21.63 15.34 9.06
N THR A 209 -21.47 14.11 8.62
CA THR A 209 -20.27 13.29 8.94
C THR A 209 -19.53 12.80 7.72
N SER A 210 -20.19 12.73 6.56
CA SER A 210 -19.55 12.31 5.32
C SER A 210 -18.57 13.37 4.82
N PRO A 211 -17.33 12.99 4.43
CA PRO A 211 -16.46 13.89 3.69
C PRO A 211 -17.04 14.25 2.31
N PHE A 212 -18.04 13.51 1.81
CA PHE A 212 -18.66 13.67 0.50
C PHE A 212 -20.12 14.17 0.56
N GLN A 213 -20.59 14.64 1.71
CA GLN A 213 -21.94 15.18 1.87
C GLN A 213 -23.06 14.22 1.42
N ASN A 214 -22.96 12.95 1.75
CA ASN A 214 -23.92 11.86 1.45
C ASN A 214 -23.91 11.27 0.05
N GLU A 215 -23.24 11.87 -0.91
CA GLU A 215 -23.23 11.41 -2.27
C GLU A 215 -21.81 11.08 -2.72
N TYR A 216 -21.69 10.20 -3.69
CA TYR A 216 -20.43 9.97 -4.35
C TYR A 216 -19.96 11.29 -4.98
N SER A 217 -18.68 11.58 -4.81
CA SER A 217 -18.04 12.71 -5.47
C SER A 217 -17.02 12.18 -6.49
N ASP A 218 -17.01 12.76 -7.69
CA ASP A 218 -15.97 12.52 -8.68
C ASP A 218 -14.57 12.86 -8.17
N LYS A 219 -14.48 13.64 -7.09
CA LYS A 219 -13.23 13.94 -6.36
C LYS A 219 -12.77 12.82 -5.44
N PHE A 220 -13.45 11.68 -5.41
CA PHE A 220 -13.06 10.54 -4.61
C PHE A 220 -11.64 10.06 -4.95
N LEU A 221 -11.25 10.12 -6.24
CA LEU A 221 -9.88 9.82 -6.64
C LEU A 221 -8.85 10.72 -5.93
N ILE A 222 -9.14 12.01 -5.79
CA ILE A 222 -8.26 12.97 -5.07
C ILE A 222 -8.10 12.56 -3.60
N PHE A 223 -9.22 12.20 -2.98
CA PHE A 223 -9.22 11.70 -1.60
C PHE A 223 -8.46 10.37 -1.44
N ASP A 224 -8.64 9.44 -2.37
CA ASP A 224 -7.93 8.16 -2.36
C ASP A 224 -6.41 8.34 -2.53
N LEU A 225 -5.99 9.26 -3.41
CA LEU A 225 -4.59 9.62 -3.55
C LEU A 225 -4.03 10.25 -2.27
N LEU A 226 -4.80 11.09 -1.59
CA LEU A 226 -4.42 11.62 -0.27
C LEU A 226 -4.22 10.50 0.75
N CYS A 227 -5.16 9.55 0.83
CA CYS A 227 -5.01 8.39 1.70
C CYS A 227 -3.72 7.60 1.39
N LYS A 228 -3.42 7.35 0.12
CA LYS A 228 -2.20 6.63 -0.31
C LYS A 228 -0.92 7.38 0.04
N CYS A 229 -0.89 8.69 -0.18
CA CYS A 229 0.26 9.51 0.23
C CYS A 229 0.47 9.44 1.74
N ASN A 230 -0.59 9.62 2.52
CA ASN A 230 -0.52 9.54 3.98
C ASN A 230 -0.16 8.14 4.47
N PHE A 231 -0.66 7.09 3.80
CA PHE A 231 -0.26 5.72 4.11
C PHE A 231 1.25 5.51 3.97
N VAL A 232 1.85 6.02 2.89
CA VAL A 232 3.30 5.93 2.68
C VAL A 232 4.08 6.74 3.72
N LEU A 233 3.64 7.97 4.00
CA LEU A 233 4.37 8.89 4.87
C LEU A 233 4.28 8.50 6.34
N TYR A 234 3.13 8.02 6.79
CA TYR A 234 2.81 7.82 8.20
C TYR A 234 2.52 6.35 8.53
N GLY A 235 1.70 5.68 7.74
CA GLY A 235 1.33 4.29 7.99
C GLY A 235 2.50 3.32 7.87
N LEU A 236 3.29 3.40 6.79
CA LEU A 236 4.46 2.55 6.59
C LEU A 236 5.61 2.89 7.53
N ASN A 237 5.72 4.12 7.98
CA ASN A 237 6.89 4.57 8.75
C ASN A 237 7.11 3.75 10.02
N ASN A 238 6.06 3.32 10.67
CA ASN A 238 6.12 2.51 11.89
C ASN A 238 6.74 1.13 11.67
N PHE A 239 6.51 0.54 10.50
CA PHE A 239 6.97 -0.80 10.16
C PHE A 239 8.28 -0.81 9.37
N THR A 240 8.68 0.33 8.82
CA THR A 240 9.85 0.46 7.93
C THR A 240 10.92 1.41 8.44
N SER A 241 10.87 1.83 9.70
CA SER A 241 11.86 2.75 10.27
C SER A 241 13.31 2.26 10.10
N THR A 242 13.53 0.94 10.18
CA THR A 242 14.82 0.29 9.95
C THR A 242 14.91 -0.45 8.61
N LEU A 243 13.83 -0.50 7.82
CA LEU A 243 13.71 -1.21 6.55
C LEU A 243 13.63 -0.20 5.40
N LEU A 244 14.64 0.65 5.27
CA LEU A 244 14.62 1.78 4.34
C LEU A 244 14.57 1.34 2.87
N THR A 245 15.07 0.17 2.54
CA THR A 245 15.00 -0.43 1.19
C THR A 245 13.57 -0.75 0.80
N THR A 246 12.81 -1.40 1.69
CA THR A 246 11.37 -1.65 1.52
C THR A 246 10.59 -0.35 1.39
N LYS A 247 10.93 0.63 2.25
CA LYS A 247 10.30 1.95 2.23
C LYS A 247 10.51 2.66 0.89
N LEU A 248 11.74 2.66 0.36
CA LEU A 248 12.04 3.25 -0.95
C LEU A 248 11.23 2.57 -2.05
N ARG A 249 11.27 1.25 -2.12
CA ARG A 249 10.59 0.49 -3.17
C ARG A 249 9.09 0.77 -3.20
N PHE A 250 8.46 0.79 -2.03
CA PHE A 250 7.02 1.07 -1.90
C PHE A 250 6.68 2.52 -2.28
N SER A 251 7.41 3.48 -1.71
CA SER A 251 7.17 4.91 -1.96
C SER A 251 7.46 5.31 -3.40
N TYR A 252 8.54 4.79 -3.99
CA TYR A 252 8.90 5.06 -5.37
C TYR A 252 7.85 4.54 -6.37
N ASN A 253 7.23 3.40 -6.08
CA ASN A 253 6.14 2.89 -6.90
C ASN A 253 4.93 3.86 -6.91
N LEU A 254 4.56 4.41 -5.76
CA LEU A 254 3.49 5.41 -5.68
C LEU A 254 3.87 6.69 -6.43
N TYR A 255 5.06 7.23 -6.16
CA TYR A 255 5.60 8.41 -6.85
C TYR A 255 5.55 8.25 -8.37
N PHE A 256 5.99 7.11 -8.88
CA PHE A 256 5.97 6.82 -10.31
C PHE A 256 4.57 6.95 -10.91
N TYR A 257 3.56 6.32 -10.28
CA TYR A 257 2.19 6.37 -10.79
C TYR A 257 1.54 7.74 -10.64
N ILE A 258 1.85 8.49 -9.59
CA ILE A 258 1.41 9.88 -9.46
C ILE A 258 1.96 10.71 -10.62
N CYS A 259 3.26 10.61 -10.89
CA CYS A 259 3.88 11.33 -12.03
C CYS A 259 3.21 11.01 -13.38
N GLU A 260 2.78 9.75 -13.59
CA GLU A 260 2.06 9.38 -14.81
C GLU A 260 0.64 9.94 -14.90
N SER A 261 0.00 10.15 -13.76
CA SER A 261 -1.42 10.48 -13.68
C SER A 261 -1.68 11.99 -13.57
N ILE A 262 -0.70 12.77 -13.10
CA ILE A 262 -0.88 14.17 -12.69
C ILE A 262 -1.49 15.05 -13.80
N ALA A 263 -1.03 14.91 -15.04
CA ALA A 263 -1.55 15.69 -16.16
C ALA A 263 -3.04 15.40 -16.45
N LYS A 264 -3.44 14.12 -16.34
CA LYS A 264 -4.84 13.71 -16.50
C LYS A 264 -5.72 14.27 -15.39
N ILE A 265 -5.21 14.20 -14.14
CA ILE A 265 -5.89 14.72 -12.96
C ILE A 265 -6.09 16.23 -13.10
N ASN A 266 -5.05 16.97 -13.46
CA ASN A 266 -5.13 18.41 -13.63
C ASN A 266 -6.13 18.81 -14.71
N ASN A 267 -6.09 18.15 -15.87
CA ASN A 267 -7.01 18.42 -16.97
C ASN A 267 -8.47 18.14 -16.59
N TYR A 268 -8.74 17.03 -15.90
CA TYR A 268 -10.11 16.64 -15.56
C TYR A 268 -10.72 17.50 -14.47
N TYR A 269 -9.94 17.77 -13.40
CA TYR A 269 -10.45 18.52 -12.23
C TYR A 269 -10.18 20.02 -12.31
N ASN A 270 -9.59 20.50 -13.40
CA ASN A 270 -9.11 21.89 -13.54
C ASN A 270 -8.23 22.28 -12.32
N ALA A 271 -7.29 21.41 -11.99
CA ALA A 271 -6.38 21.57 -10.86
C ALA A 271 -4.97 21.93 -11.37
N ASP A 272 -4.14 22.41 -10.45
CA ASP A 272 -2.76 22.86 -10.73
C ASP A 272 -1.73 22.06 -9.92
N PHE A 273 -2.00 20.79 -9.68
CA PHE A 273 -1.09 19.90 -8.92
C PHE A 273 0.26 19.80 -9.63
N THR A 274 1.30 19.82 -8.84
CA THR A 274 2.68 19.69 -9.33
C THR A 274 3.41 18.59 -8.60
N ILE A 275 4.27 17.88 -9.33
CA ILE A 275 5.21 16.91 -8.78
C ILE A 275 6.46 16.91 -9.65
N ASN A 276 7.64 16.89 -9.03
CA ASN A 276 8.89 16.82 -9.77
C ASN A 276 9.12 15.40 -10.27
N SER A 277 9.08 15.20 -11.57
CA SER A 277 9.26 13.92 -12.25
C SER A 277 10.71 13.60 -12.66
N LYS A 278 11.71 14.38 -12.19
CA LYS A 278 13.12 14.26 -12.58
C LYS A 278 13.65 12.82 -12.47
N TYR A 279 13.26 12.10 -11.42
CA TYR A 279 13.73 10.73 -11.17
C TYR A 279 12.68 9.66 -11.47
N LYS A 280 11.68 9.98 -12.32
CA LYS A 280 10.73 8.97 -12.80
C LYS A 280 11.40 8.08 -13.85
N ASP A 281 11.48 6.76 -13.58
CA ASP A 281 12.07 5.79 -14.51
C ASP A 281 11.32 4.45 -14.43
N ASP A 282 10.85 3.95 -15.58
CA ASP A 282 10.04 2.73 -15.65
C ASP A 282 10.87 1.46 -15.42
N GLU A 283 12.13 1.42 -15.90
CA GLU A 283 12.99 0.27 -15.67
C GLU A 283 13.37 0.15 -14.21
N LEU A 284 13.70 1.27 -13.54
CA LEU A 284 14.00 1.28 -12.11
C LEU A 284 12.77 0.85 -11.30
N ARG A 285 11.58 1.39 -11.61
CA ARG A 285 10.33 0.98 -10.96
C ARG A 285 10.09 -0.52 -11.14
N SER A 286 10.27 -1.04 -12.36
CA SER A 286 10.14 -2.47 -12.64
C SER A 286 11.17 -3.30 -11.88
N ALA A 287 12.42 -2.86 -11.82
CA ALA A 287 13.47 -3.56 -11.07
C ALA A 287 13.18 -3.58 -9.56
N PHE A 288 12.67 -2.49 -9.00
CA PHE A 288 12.24 -2.44 -7.60
C PHE A 288 11.11 -3.46 -7.32
N MET A 289 10.09 -3.51 -8.15
CA MET A 289 8.91 -4.36 -7.89
C MET A 289 9.19 -5.86 -8.11
N HIS A 290 10.09 -6.21 -9.02
CA HIS A 290 10.33 -7.58 -9.42
C HIS A 290 11.72 -8.14 -9.03
N TYR A 291 12.41 -7.49 -8.09
CA TYR A 291 13.79 -7.84 -7.68
C TYR A 291 14.76 -7.94 -8.86
N GLY A 292 14.56 -7.08 -9.87
CA GLY A 292 15.24 -7.14 -11.15
C GLY A 292 16.59 -6.42 -11.22
N ILE A 293 17.32 -6.27 -10.11
CA ILE A 293 18.59 -5.53 -10.01
C ILE A 293 19.55 -5.91 -11.11
N TRP A 294 19.71 -7.19 -11.41
CA TRP A 294 20.63 -7.72 -12.40
C TRP A 294 20.39 -7.18 -13.82
N LYS A 295 19.16 -6.74 -14.13
CA LYS A 295 18.83 -6.16 -15.44
C LYS A 295 19.51 -4.80 -15.65
N ILE A 296 19.69 -4.06 -14.57
CA ILE A 296 20.27 -2.72 -14.58
C ILE A 296 21.78 -2.79 -14.35
N VAL A 297 22.21 -3.44 -13.28
CA VAL A 297 23.63 -3.40 -12.87
C VAL A 297 24.53 -4.29 -13.74
N LYS A 298 23.99 -5.37 -14.31
CA LYS A 298 24.76 -6.35 -15.10
C LYS A 298 26.05 -6.75 -14.36
N ASP A 299 27.21 -6.48 -14.93
CA ASP A 299 28.53 -6.78 -14.34
C ASP A 299 29.08 -5.65 -13.46
N LYS A 300 28.34 -4.54 -13.33
CA LYS A 300 28.76 -3.33 -12.57
C LYS A 300 28.17 -3.30 -11.16
N VAL A 301 27.91 -4.45 -10.55
CA VAL A 301 27.31 -4.51 -9.23
C VAL A 301 28.23 -3.92 -8.16
N ASN A 302 27.71 -2.98 -7.36
CA ASN A 302 28.38 -2.50 -6.16
C ASN A 302 27.85 -3.30 -4.96
N PRO A 303 28.63 -4.22 -4.37
CA PRO A 303 28.17 -5.08 -3.27
C PRO A 303 28.00 -4.34 -1.95
N LEU A 304 28.48 -3.10 -1.82
CA LEU A 304 28.29 -2.25 -0.64
C LEU A 304 27.02 -1.42 -0.70
N ASP A 305 26.41 -1.30 -1.87
CA ASP A 305 25.15 -0.60 -2.04
C ASP A 305 23.97 -1.56 -1.88
N SER A 306 22.95 -1.16 -1.12
CA SER A 306 21.76 -1.98 -0.82
C SER A 306 20.97 -2.39 -2.07
N PHE A 307 21.10 -1.65 -3.16
CA PHE A 307 20.50 -1.92 -4.46
C PHE A 307 21.54 -2.22 -5.55
N GLY A 308 22.78 -2.52 -5.14
CA GLY A 308 23.86 -2.86 -6.06
C GLY A 308 24.33 -1.71 -6.95
N GLY A 309 23.99 -0.47 -6.61
CA GLY A 309 24.30 0.73 -7.38
C GLY A 309 23.32 1.02 -8.52
N MET A 310 22.16 0.33 -8.60
CA MET A 310 21.26 0.51 -9.74
C MET A 310 20.64 1.90 -9.82
N THR A 311 20.41 2.59 -8.70
CA THR A 311 19.87 3.95 -8.68
C THR A 311 20.87 4.94 -9.25
N ASN A 312 22.16 4.75 -8.95
CA ASN A 312 23.24 5.57 -9.47
C ASN A 312 23.43 5.33 -10.97
N ILE A 313 23.39 4.07 -11.42
CA ILE A 313 23.51 3.72 -12.84
C ILE A 313 22.36 4.32 -13.69
N ARG A 314 21.12 4.32 -13.15
CA ARG A 314 19.94 4.78 -13.91
C ARG A 314 19.66 6.25 -13.81
N LEU A 315 19.87 6.84 -12.64
CA LEU A 315 19.38 8.18 -12.31
C LEU A 315 20.49 9.13 -11.83
N ASP A 316 21.72 8.63 -11.73
CA ASP A 316 22.85 9.38 -11.17
C ASP A 316 22.54 9.92 -9.74
N ILE A 317 21.93 9.06 -8.91
CA ILE A 317 21.57 9.40 -7.54
C ILE A 317 21.78 8.21 -6.58
N GLU A 318 22.31 8.48 -5.41
CA GLU A 318 22.37 7.50 -4.32
C GLU A 318 20.98 7.11 -3.85
N TRP A 319 20.75 5.83 -3.55
CA TRP A 319 19.42 5.33 -3.18
C TRP A 319 18.83 6.00 -1.93
N ASN A 320 19.65 6.38 -0.95
CA ASN A 320 19.21 7.14 0.23
C ASN A 320 18.69 8.53 -0.17
N SER A 321 19.39 9.21 -1.06
CA SER A 321 18.97 10.51 -1.59
C SER A 321 17.69 10.39 -2.42
N LEU A 322 17.56 9.31 -3.20
CA LEU A 322 16.32 9.01 -3.93
C LEU A 322 15.14 8.76 -2.97
N LEU A 323 15.37 8.07 -1.83
CA LEU A 323 14.33 7.88 -0.81
C LEU A 323 13.87 9.23 -0.25
N ILE A 324 14.81 10.08 0.15
CA ILE A 324 14.49 11.42 0.69
C ILE A 324 13.73 12.24 -0.35
N PHE A 325 14.22 12.29 -1.58
CA PHE A 325 13.54 12.98 -2.68
C PHE A 325 12.11 12.47 -2.86
N THR A 326 11.94 11.15 -2.98
CA THR A 326 10.63 10.51 -3.19
C THR A 326 9.63 10.85 -2.07
N LEU A 327 10.08 10.78 -0.81
CA LEU A 327 9.22 11.11 0.33
C LEU A 327 8.85 12.59 0.38
N ASN A 328 9.77 13.49 0.01
CA ASN A 328 9.50 14.93 -0.07
C ASN A 328 8.48 15.26 -1.16
N GLU A 329 8.59 14.63 -2.34
CA GLU A 329 7.61 14.80 -3.42
C GLU A 329 6.23 14.28 -3.01
N ILE A 330 6.14 13.09 -2.40
CA ILE A 330 4.88 12.55 -1.90
C ILE A 330 4.27 13.46 -0.82
N LYS A 331 5.11 14.02 0.07
CA LYS A 331 4.65 14.95 1.11
C LYS A 331 4.11 16.25 0.52
N SER A 332 4.84 16.82 -0.44
CA SER A 332 4.40 18.02 -1.17
C SER A 332 3.06 17.77 -1.86
N PHE A 333 2.94 16.64 -2.56
CA PHE A 333 1.71 16.27 -3.24
C PHE A 333 0.56 16.03 -2.27
N SER A 334 0.79 15.36 -1.13
CA SER A 334 -0.22 15.19 -0.07
C SER A 334 -0.78 16.52 0.41
N LEU A 335 0.08 17.52 0.63
CA LEU A 335 -0.35 18.86 1.04
C LEU A 335 -1.19 19.56 -0.04
N GLN A 336 -0.84 19.41 -1.31
CA GLN A 336 -1.61 19.97 -2.42
C GLN A 336 -3.01 19.33 -2.51
N LEU A 337 -3.10 18.00 -2.36
CA LEU A 337 -4.37 17.27 -2.34
C LEU A 337 -5.25 17.70 -1.17
N ASP A 338 -4.69 17.80 0.03
CA ASP A 338 -5.42 18.24 1.23
C ASP A 338 -5.95 19.66 1.07
N ASN A 339 -5.13 20.58 0.58
CA ASN A 339 -5.55 21.96 0.29
C ASN A 339 -6.64 22.02 -0.78
N TYR A 340 -6.57 21.22 -1.83
CA TYR A 340 -7.58 21.17 -2.87
C TYR A 340 -8.93 20.67 -2.32
N LEU A 341 -8.92 19.60 -1.54
CA LEU A 341 -10.12 19.05 -0.91
C LEU A 341 -10.71 20.03 0.10
N SER A 342 -9.87 20.73 0.88
CA SER A 342 -10.29 21.76 1.85
C SER A 342 -11.02 22.91 1.17
N LYS A 343 -10.45 23.47 0.11
CA LYS A 343 -11.06 24.55 -0.67
C LYS A 343 -12.44 24.16 -1.24
N ASN A 344 -12.61 22.89 -1.56
CA ASN A 344 -13.85 22.35 -2.10
C ASN A 344 -14.83 21.85 -1.01
N LYS A 345 -14.62 22.22 0.28
CA LYS A 345 -15.43 21.82 1.45
C LYS A 345 -15.48 20.31 1.70
N LEU A 346 -14.62 19.53 1.09
CA LEU A 346 -14.58 18.06 1.25
C LEU A 346 -13.76 17.63 2.46
N SER A 347 -12.83 18.46 2.94
CA SER A 347 -11.95 18.14 4.07
C SER A 347 -12.44 18.65 5.43
N HIS A 348 -13.38 19.59 5.47
CA HIS A 348 -13.87 20.15 6.75
C HIS A 348 -14.48 19.10 7.68
N ASN A 349 -14.90 17.97 7.15
CA ASN A 349 -15.49 16.90 7.96
C ASN A 349 -14.45 16.04 8.69
N PHE A 350 -13.17 16.07 8.29
CA PHE A 350 -12.10 15.41 9.06
C PHE A 350 -11.82 16.09 10.42
N SER A 351 -12.15 17.38 10.56
CA SER A 351 -12.04 18.09 11.83
C SER A 351 -13.04 17.60 12.90
N ILE A 352 -14.10 16.91 12.49
CA ILE A 352 -15.10 16.33 13.42
C ILE A 352 -14.46 15.19 14.22
N PHE A 353 -13.53 14.45 13.63
CA PHE A 353 -12.79 13.39 14.30
C PHE A 353 -11.80 13.89 15.38
N ASN A 354 -11.54 15.19 15.42
CA ASN A 354 -10.69 15.82 16.43
C ASN A 354 -11.42 16.17 17.73
N LYS A 355 -12.75 15.94 17.80
CA LYS A 355 -13.58 16.31 18.96
C LYS A 355 -14.05 15.11 19.79
N ALA A 356 -13.64 13.87 19.47
CA ALA A 356 -13.99 12.68 20.23
C ALA A 356 -12.78 12.11 21.00
#